data_f41a9a5120b019584c9a2330c6d55689
#
_entry.id   f41a9a5120b019584c9a2330c6d55689
#
_cell.length_a   1.000
_cell.length_b   1.000
_cell.length_c   1.000
_cell.angle_alpha   90.00
_cell.angle_beta   90.00
_cell.angle_gamma   90.00
#
_symmetry.space_group_name_H-M   'P 1'
#
loop_
_entity.id
_entity.type
_entity.pdbx_description
1 polymer ?
#
loop_
_entity_poly.entity_id
_entity_poly.type
_entity_poly.pdbx_seq_one_letter_code
_entity_poly.pdbx_strand_id
1 'polypeptide(L)'
;MKILALDVGMKRIGVAVSDELGWTAQGLETIHVKGDSPLEAFGRINELMKEQSTDEIVIGLPKNMDGTIGPRGEQCQEFAAQLESEL
;
A
#
# COMPACT_ATOMS: atom_id res chain seq x y z
N MET A 1 9.21 11.33 10.90
CA MET A 1 8.06 11.23 10.01
C MET A 1 7.67 9.77 9.83
N LYS A 2 6.40 9.47 9.96
CA LYS A 2 5.92 8.10 9.77
C LYS A 2 5.69 7.82 8.29
N ILE A 3 5.88 6.58 7.90
CA ILE A 3 5.67 6.12 6.53
C ILE A 3 4.64 5.01 6.55
N LEU A 4 3.63 5.13 5.71
CA LEU A 4 2.62 4.10 5.56
C LEU A 4 3.10 3.09 4.51
N ALA A 5 3.15 1.82 4.89
CA ALA A 5 3.59 0.75 4.00
C ALA A 5 2.40 -0.10 3.59
N LEU A 6 2.28 -0.38 2.31
CA LEU A 6 1.20 -1.18 1.76
C LEU A 6 1.76 -2.45 1.11
N ASP A 7 1.16 -3.58 1.44
CA ASP A 7 1.41 -4.86 0.78
C ASP A 7 0.16 -5.20 -0.02
N VAL A 8 0.22 -4.94 -1.32
CA VAL A 8 -0.95 -5.04 -2.20
C VAL A 8 -1.10 -6.46 -2.72
N GLY A 9 -2.15 -7.14 -2.29
CA GLY A 9 -2.55 -8.44 -2.81
C GLY A 9 -3.77 -8.32 -3.70
N MET A 10 -4.21 -9.43 -4.26
CA MET A 10 -5.36 -9.43 -5.18
C MET A 10 -6.68 -9.13 -4.48
N LYS A 11 -6.82 -9.57 -3.24
CA LYS A 11 -8.07 -9.40 -2.47
C LYS A 11 -7.87 -8.69 -1.15
N ARG A 12 -6.64 -8.43 -0.77
CA ARG A 12 -6.30 -7.82 0.51
C ARG A 12 -5.12 -6.88 0.36
N ILE A 13 -5.16 -5.82 1.14
CA ILE A 13 -4.05 -4.89 1.22
C ILE A 13 -3.63 -4.83 2.68
N GLY A 14 -2.43 -5.30 2.97
CA GLY A 14 -1.85 -5.18 4.30
C GLY A 14 -1.33 -3.76 4.51
N VAL A 15 -1.68 -3.15 5.62
CA VAL A 15 -1.26 -1.78 5.93
C VAL A 15 -0.44 -1.79 7.20
N ALA A 16 0.73 -1.19 7.12
CA ALA A 16 1.60 -1.01 8.27
C ALA A 16 2.11 0.42 8.30
N VAL A 17 2.57 0.85 9.47
CA VAL A 17 3.18 2.16 9.63
C VAL A 17 4.56 1.97 10.24
N SER A 18 5.56 2.65 9.70
CA SER A 18 6.88 2.69 10.32
C SER A 18 6.92 3.80 11.36
N ASP A 19 7.82 3.67 12.34
CA ASP A 19 8.05 4.74 13.28
C ASP A 19 8.80 5.89 12.60
N GLU A 20 8.99 6.98 13.34
CA GLU A 20 9.65 8.16 12.81
C GLU A 20 11.10 7.93 12.42
N LEU A 21 11.72 6.94 13.01
CA LEU A 21 13.11 6.58 12.71
C LEU A 21 13.23 5.51 11.64
N GLY A 22 12.11 4.91 11.23
CA GLY A 22 12.10 3.87 10.22
C GLY A 22 12.66 2.53 10.69
N TRP A 23 12.84 2.34 11.99
CA TRP A 23 13.45 1.13 12.54
C TRP A 23 12.47 0.00 12.78
N THR A 24 11.21 0.34 13.02
CA THR A 24 10.18 -0.67 13.27
C THR A 24 8.96 -0.37 12.42
N ALA A 25 8.26 -1.43 12.03
CA ALA A 25 6.99 -1.31 11.33
C ALA A 25 5.93 -2.02 12.15
N GLN A 26 4.79 -1.38 12.32
CA GLN A 26 3.68 -1.93 13.07
C GLN A 26 2.50 -2.13 12.14
N GLY A 27 1.95 -3.36 12.13
CA GLY A 27 0.75 -3.65 11.37
C GLY A 27 -0.45 -2.87 11.91
N LEU A 28 -1.18 -2.20 11.04
CA LEU A 28 -2.37 -1.45 11.42
C LEU A 28 -3.64 -2.22 11.15
N GLU A 29 -3.80 -2.65 9.90
CA GLU A 29 -5.00 -3.40 9.52
C GLU A 29 -4.79 -4.05 8.16
N THR A 30 -5.73 -4.93 7.81
CA THR A 30 -5.81 -5.51 6.48
C THR A 30 -7.09 -5.01 5.84
N ILE A 31 -6.97 -4.37 4.69
CA ILE A 31 -8.13 -3.89 3.94
C ILE A 31 -8.54 -4.98 2.96
N HIS A 32 -9.80 -5.40 3.03
CA HIS A 32 -10.33 -6.38 2.09
C HIS A 32 -10.92 -5.67 0.89
N VAL A 33 -10.44 -6.02 -0.30
CA VAL A 33 -10.91 -5.45 -1.55
C VAL A 33 -12.07 -6.29 -2.05
N LYS A 34 -13.22 -5.65 -2.23
CA LYS A 34 -14.41 -6.31 -2.78
C LYS A 34 -14.50 -6.01 -4.27
N GLY A 35 -14.69 -7.08 -5.07
CA GLY A 35 -14.78 -6.92 -6.50
C GLY A 35 -13.44 -6.67 -7.16
N ASP A 36 -13.48 -6.09 -8.35
CA ASP A 36 -12.29 -5.90 -9.19
C ASP A 36 -11.65 -4.50 -9.04
N SER A 37 -12.28 -3.63 -8.26
CA SER A 37 -11.82 -2.24 -8.14
C SER A 37 -11.27 -1.95 -6.75
N PRO A 38 -10.04 -1.43 -6.65
CA PRO A 38 -9.46 -1.05 -5.36
C PRO A 38 -9.91 0.34 -4.88
N LEU A 39 -10.87 0.98 -5.53
CA LEU A 39 -11.25 2.36 -5.22
C LEU A 39 -11.73 2.55 -3.77
N GLU A 40 -12.44 1.56 -3.23
CA GLU A 40 -12.88 1.63 -1.84
C GLU A 40 -11.69 1.62 -0.88
N ALA A 41 -10.64 0.89 -1.23
CA ALA A 41 -9.43 0.83 -0.42
C ALA A 41 -8.71 2.19 -0.38
N PHE A 42 -8.79 2.97 -1.46
CA PHE A 42 -8.14 4.29 -1.50
C PHE A 42 -8.72 5.23 -0.44
N GLY A 43 -10.04 5.20 -0.24
CA GLY A 43 -10.67 5.99 0.80
C GLY A 43 -10.17 5.64 2.19
N ARG A 44 -10.06 4.33 2.47
CA ARG A 44 -9.56 3.87 3.77
C ARG A 44 -8.08 4.21 3.95
N ILE A 45 -7.28 4.08 2.89
CA ILE A 45 -5.86 4.45 2.94
C ILE A 45 -5.72 5.93 3.26
N ASN A 46 -6.53 6.78 2.64
CA ASN A 46 -6.50 8.21 2.90
C ASN A 46 -6.87 8.54 4.37
N GLU A 47 -7.86 7.84 4.91
CA GLU A 47 -8.23 7.99 6.32
C GLU A 47 -7.06 7.60 7.24
N LEU A 48 -6.40 6.48 6.93
CA LEU A 48 -5.26 6.01 7.73
C LEU A 48 -4.10 6.97 7.66
N MET A 49 -3.84 7.58 6.51
CA MET A 49 -2.81 8.61 6.38
C MET A 49 -3.09 9.79 7.31
N LYS A 50 -4.33 10.20 7.41
CA LYS A 50 -4.73 11.30 8.30
C LYS A 50 -4.61 10.89 9.76
N GLU A 51 -5.07 9.69 10.10
CA GLU A 51 -4.99 9.18 11.47
C GLU A 51 -3.54 9.06 11.96
N GLN A 52 -2.63 8.64 11.09
CA GLN A 52 -1.23 8.44 11.42
C GLN A 52 -0.37 9.68 11.15
N SER A 53 -0.94 10.73 10.65
CA SER A 53 -0.24 11.98 10.32
C SER A 53 0.95 11.74 9.39
N THR A 54 0.72 10.96 8.33
CA THR A 54 1.75 10.64 7.35
C THR A 54 1.31 11.09 5.97
N ASP A 55 2.27 11.53 5.17
CA ASP A 55 2.07 11.91 3.78
C ASP A 55 2.91 11.06 2.82
N GLU A 56 3.61 10.06 3.35
CA GLU A 56 4.40 9.16 2.53
C GLU A 56 3.83 7.75 2.55
N ILE A 57 3.79 7.12 1.37
CA ILE A 57 3.35 5.75 1.20
C ILE A 57 4.43 4.98 0.46
N VAL A 58 4.78 3.80 0.97
CA VAL A 58 5.67 2.86 0.31
C VAL A 58 4.85 1.63 -0.05
N ILE A 59 4.95 1.20 -1.30
CA ILE A 59 4.25 0.01 -1.78
C ILE A 59 5.29 -1.03 -2.18
N GLY A 60 5.17 -2.22 -1.61
CA GLY A 60 6.05 -3.32 -1.96
C GLY A 60 5.88 -3.72 -3.42
N LEU A 61 6.99 -3.96 -4.11
CA LEU A 61 6.98 -4.40 -5.50
C LEU A 61 7.51 -5.82 -5.58
N PRO A 62 6.62 -6.83 -5.72
CA PRO A 62 7.09 -8.21 -5.86
C PRO A 62 7.78 -8.40 -7.21
N LYS A 63 8.94 -9.03 -7.18
CA LYS A 63 9.71 -9.38 -8.38
C LYS A 63 9.86 -10.88 -8.48
N ASN A 64 10.02 -11.37 -9.71
CA ASN A 64 10.36 -12.76 -9.93
C ASN A 64 11.81 -13.02 -9.46
N MET A 65 12.15 -14.30 -9.31
CA MET A 65 13.48 -14.68 -8.82
C MET A 65 14.61 -14.20 -9.71
N ASP A 66 14.34 -14.00 -11.00
CA ASP A 66 15.33 -13.48 -11.96
C ASP A 66 15.39 -11.93 -11.99
N GLY A 67 14.66 -11.27 -11.12
CA GLY A 67 14.64 -9.82 -11.03
C GLY A 67 13.66 -9.13 -11.95
N THR A 68 12.92 -9.86 -12.80
CA THR A 68 11.92 -9.27 -13.66
C THR A 68 10.62 -9.00 -12.89
N ILE A 69 9.83 -8.07 -13.40
CA ILE A 69 8.53 -7.73 -12.82
C ILE A 69 7.47 -8.60 -13.48
N GLY A 70 6.80 -9.43 -12.66
CA GLY A 70 5.70 -10.25 -13.15
C GLY A 70 4.36 -9.55 -13.05
N PRO A 71 3.25 -10.28 -13.32
CA PRO A 71 1.91 -9.70 -13.30
C PRO A 71 1.54 -9.03 -11.98
N ARG A 72 1.96 -9.60 -10.85
CA ARG A 72 1.68 -9.00 -9.54
C ARG A 72 2.41 -7.67 -9.35
N GLY A 73 3.66 -7.60 -9.84
CA GLY A 73 4.43 -6.37 -9.78
C GLY A 73 3.80 -5.28 -10.64
N GLU A 74 3.31 -5.64 -11.82
CA GLU A 74 2.60 -4.70 -12.69
C GLU A 74 1.33 -4.19 -12.03
N GLN A 75 0.57 -5.06 -11.37
CA GLN A 75 -0.62 -4.66 -10.63
C GLN A 75 -0.29 -3.68 -9.50
N CYS A 76 0.81 -3.90 -8.79
CA CYS A 76 1.25 -2.99 -7.75
C CYS A 76 1.64 -1.63 -8.33
N GLN A 77 2.30 -1.60 -9.49
CA GLN A 77 2.65 -0.36 -10.15
C GLN A 77 1.42 0.42 -10.60
N GLU A 78 0.42 -0.27 -11.16
CA GLU A 78 -0.84 0.37 -11.54
C GLU A 78 -1.57 0.90 -10.32
N PHE A 79 -1.61 0.13 -9.25
CA PHE A 79 -2.22 0.55 -7.99
C PHE A 79 -1.57 1.82 -7.47
N ALA A 80 -0.24 1.86 -7.46
CA ALA A 80 0.51 3.02 -6.99
C ALA A 80 0.21 4.26 -7.82
N ALA A 81 0.14 4.11 -9.14
CA ALA A 81 -0.17 5.22 -10.04
C ALA A 81 -1.59 5.75 -9.81
N GLN A 82 -2.56 4.86 -9.64
CA GLN A 82 -3.94 5.23 -9.37
C GLN A 82 -4.07 5.92 -8.00
N LEU A 83 -3.40 5.38 -6.99
CA LEU A 83 -3.42 5.94 -5.65
C LEU A 83 -2.84 7.35 -5.64
N GLU A 84 -1.72 7.55 -6.31
CA GLU A 84 -1.09 8.86 -6.43
C GLU A 84 -2.03 9.86 -7.09
N SER A 85 -2.76 9.43 -8.12
CA SER A 85 -3.72 10.27 -8.81
C SER A 85 -4.92 10.66 -7.92
N GLU A 86 -5.32 9.76 -7.01
CA GLU A 86 -6.48 10.00 -6.14
C GLU A 86 -6.14 10.82 -4.88
N LEU A 87 -4.89 10.85 -4.52
CA LEU A 87 -4.42 11.60 -3.36
C LEU A 87 -3.74 12.88 -3.80
#